data_08d1d3efad86843091195497bedc5741
#
_entry.id   08d1d3efad86843091195497bedc5741
#
_cell.length_a   1.000
_cell.length_b   1.000
_cell.length_c   1.000
_cell.angle_alpha   90.00
_cell.angle_beta   90.00
_cell.angle_gamma   90.00
#
_symmetry.space_group_name_H-M   'P 1'
#
loop_
_entity.id
_entity.type
_entity.pdbx_description
1 polymer ?
#
loop_
_entity_poly.entity_id
_entity_poly.type
_entity_poly.pdbx_seq_one_letter_code
_entity_poly.pdbx_strand_id
1 'polypeptide(L)'
;MIRIILFLLLIALAAAGAAWMADQPGDLVLNWGGLRLTSKQPMYLLVLVVVAAMIAGVILRGLWKIPSHIRRGRRERRHARGRHAITQGLLAIGHGDSAGARAHAEVARRHAANDPLALLLHAQSAQLDGDRDGAQRAFRAMAERPDTRLLGLRGLFIEAQRADDPVAAVMIAEEALKMSPSSSWASHAVLGFCCAKGDWAGALSIIDNNQSAGLIDKATYRRQRGVLLTARALEFETIDRDLSRQSAMEAVKLAPTLIPAAVLAAKFESEAHQVRRAMRIVETAWLAQPHPDLADAYSHVRLGDSARQRLVRVETLAAKTPGHIEGTLAIARAAIDAAEFAKARAALEPFIAAPTQRVALLMAEIERTEHGDSGRARAWTLRAVRALHDPVWTADGYVSDRWRPVSPVTGRLDAFKWQTPVAALPSDKGHAIEPSPFEEAMLAPRRVEPPKQPASEPVDAKPAEPVEIKPVEVKPVEVKPLEPAAPTVQDNAPLAAAIEAEPAPAPPEPAAPEPAPP
;
A
#
# COMPACT_ATOMS: atom_id res chain seq x y z
N MET A 1 -16.96 -49.33 -31.65
CA MET A 1 -17.32 -50.74 -31.67
C MET A 1 -18.36 -51.02 -32.77
N ILE A 2 -19.59 -50.47 -32.74
CA ILE A 2 -20.63 -50.71 -33.72
C ILE A 2 -20.19 -50.51 -35.19
N ARG A 3 -19.34 -49.51 -35.48
CA ARG A 3 -18.87 -49.23 -36.85
C ARG A 3 -17.87 -50.27 -37.38
N ILE A 4 -17.09 -50.88 -36.47
CA ILE A 4 -16.16 -51.98 -36.82
C ILE A 4 -16.95 -53.24 -37.11
N ILE A 5 -17.97 -53.51 -36.30
CA ILE A 5 -18.90 -54.66 -36.51
C ILE A 5 -19.66 -54.53 -37.84
N LEU A 6 -20.15 -53.30 -38.12
CA LEU A 6 -20.85 -53.04 -39.42
C LEU A 6 -19.91 -53.19 -40.61
N PHE A 7 -18.66 -52.81 -40.50
CA PHE A 7 -17.65 -52.96 -41.54
C PHE A 7 -17.25 -54.44 -41.77
N LEU A 8 -17.09 -55.20 -40.66
CA LEU A 8 -16.85 -56.64 -40.75
C LEU A 8 -18.05 -57.38 -41.31
N LEU A 9 -19.27 -57.01 -40.97
CA LEU A 9 -20.47 -57.54 -41.50
C LEU A 9 -20.62 -57.27 -43.03
N LEU A 10 -20.22 -56.05 -43.45
CA LEU A 10 -20.23 -55.68 -44.87
C LEU A 10 -19.21 -56.48 -45.70
N ILE A 11 -18.02 -56.71 -45.10
CA ILE A 11 -16.96 -57.57 -45.66
C ILE A 11 -17.47 -59.03 -45.76
N ALA A 12 -18.09 -59.56 -44.70
CA ALA A 12 -18.63 -60.91 -44.65
C ALA A 12 -19.76 -61.05 -45.68
N LEU A 13 -20.63 -60.05 -45.82
CA LEU A 13 -21.71 -60.07 -46.82
C LEU A 13 -21.14 -59.99 -48.25
N ALA A 14 -20.12 -59.20 -48.47
CA ALA A 14 -19.45 -59.14 -49.79
C ALA A 14 -18.71 -60.44 -50.10
N ALA A 15 -18.07 -61.09 -49.12
CA ALA A 15 -17.44 -62.41 -49.30
C ALA A 15 -18.43 -63.50 -49.54
N ALA A 16 -19.58 -63.51 -48.84
CA ALA A 16 -20.69 -64.47 -49.09
C ALA A 16 -21.33 -64.29 -50.48
N GLY A 17 -21.56 -63.05 -50.93
CA GLY A 17 -21.98 -62.69 -52.25
C GLY A 17 -20.98 -63.13 -53.33
N ALA A 18 -19.68 -63.02 -53.05
CA ALA A 18 -18.64 -63.50 -53.94
C ALA A 18 -18.61 -65.00 -54.10
N ALA A 19 -18.78 -65.72 -53.01
CA ALA A 19 -18.83 -67.19 -53.02
C ALA A 19 -20.04 -67.70 -53.77
N TRP A 20 -21.22 -67.10 -53.56
CA TRP A 20 -22.43 -67.44 -54.24
C TRP A 20 -22.36 -67.19 -55.76
N MET A 21 -21.70 -66.12 -56.20
CA MET A 21 -21.53 -65.75 -57.60
C MET A 21 -20.43 -66.54 -58.27
N ALA A 22 -19.48 -67.16 -57.53
CA ALA A 22 -18.46 -68.04 -58.05
C ALA A 22 -19.01 -69.45 -58.46
N ASP A 23 -20.16 -69.87 -57.90
CA ASP A 23 -20.77 -71.15 -58.15
C ASP A 23 -21.74 -71.11 -59.40
N GLN A 24 -21.93 -69.95 -60.02
CA GLN A 24 -22.78 -69.83 -61.24
C GLN A 24 -21.92 -69.89 -62.53
N PRO A 25 -22.17 -70.83 -63.41
CA PRO A 25 -21.50 -70.91 -64.71
C PRO A 25 -22.03 -69.82 -65.65
N GLY A 26 -21.30 -68.79 -65.92
CA GLY A 26 -21.65 -67.70 -66.83
C GLY A 26 -20.51 -66.75 -67.11
N ASP A 27 -20.36 -66.28 -68.38
CA ASP A 27 -19.39 -65.26 -68.77
C ASP A 27 -19.94 -63.88 -68.40
N LEU A 28 -19.22 -63.15 -67.48
CA LEU A 28 -19.55 -61.78 -67.12
C LEU A 28 -18.90 -60.80 -68.09
N VAL A 29 -19.70 -59.96 -68.75
CA VAL A 29 -19.25 -58.87 -69.62
C VAL A 29 -19.58 -57.56 -68.92
N LEU A 30 -18.54 -56.88 -68.35
CA LEU A 30 -18.70 -55.57 -67.79
C LEU A 30 -18.37 -54.50 -68.83
N ASN A 31 -19.34 -53.65 -69.15
CA ASN A 31 -19.21 -52.57 -70.11
C ASN A 31 -19.26 -51.25 -69.36
N TRP A 32 -18.08 -50.63 -69.11
CA TRP A 32 -17.96 -49.33 -68.40
C TRP A 32 -17.10 -48.39 -69.22
N GLY A 33 -17.71 -47.28 -69.69
CA GLY A 33 -16.97 -46.18 -70.34
C GLY A 33 -16.19 -46.54 -71.59
N GLY A 34 -16.70 -47.50 -72.42
CA GLY A 34 -16.06 -47.91 -73.68
C GLY A 34 -15.04 -49.05 -73.58
N LEU A 35 -14.72 -49.51 -72.38
CA LEU A 35 -13.85 -50.66 -72.11
C LEU A 35 -14.75 -51.93 -71.90
N ARG A 36 -14.63 -52.95 -72.76
CA ARG A 36 -15.21 -54.27 -72.58
C ARG A 36 -14.22 -55.19 -71.92
N LEU A 37 -14.43 -55.50 -70.64
CA LEU A 37 -13.67 -56.49 -69.90
C LEU A 37 -14.45 -57.83 -69.92
N THR A 38 -13.97 -58.72 -70.74
CA THR A 38 -14.47 -60.11 -70.80
C THR A 38 -13.52 -61.01 -70.01
N SER A 39 -13.99 -61.61 -68.94
CA SER A 39 -13.15 -62.51 -68.15
C SER A 39 -13.90 -63.89 -68.08
N LYS A 40 -13.18 -64.96 -68.46
CA LYS A 40 -13.66 -66.36 -68.32
C LYS A 40 -13.57 -66.86 -66.84
N GLN A 41 -13.10 -66.03 -65.97
CA GLN A 41 -13.05 -66.34 -64.53
C GLN A 41 -13.69 -65.22 -63.75
N PRO A 42 -14.99 -65.29 -63.37
CA PRO A 42 -15.73 -64.22 -62.65
C PRO A 42 -15.13 -63.86 -61.30
N MET A 43 -14.32 -64.74 -60.69
CA MET A 43 -13.71 -64.55 -59.40
C MET A 43 -12.68 -63.40 -59.34
N TYR A 44 -11.88 -63.17 -60.41
CA TYR A 44 -10.92 -62.08 -60.45
C TYR A 44 -11.59 -60.72 -60.58
N LEU A 45 -12.66 -60.60 -61.29
CA LEU A 45 -13.45 -59.39 -61.47
C LEU A 45 -14.07 -58.96 -60.12
N LEU A 46 -14.60 -59.92 -59.40
CA LEU A 46 -15.25 -59.72 -58.13
C LEU A 46 -14.22 -59.29 -57.04
N VAL A 47 -13.06 -59.92 -56.99
CA VAL A 47 -11.96 -59.54 -56.13
C VAL A 47 -11.52 -58.11 -56.45
N LEU A 48 -11.40 -57.73 -57.72
CA LEU A 48 -11.02 -56.36 -58.14
C LEU A 48 -12.08 -55.35 -57.70
N VAL A 49 -13.39 -55.64 -57.83
CA VAL A 49 -14.47 -54.74 -57.36
C VAL A 49 -14.46 -54.59 -55.85
N VAL A 50 -14.22 -55.65 -55.07
CA VAL A 50 -14.17 -55.61 -53.62
C VAL A 50 -12.95 -54.79 -53.17
N VAL A 51 -11.78 -55.00 -53.80
CA VAL A 51 -10.57 -54.22 -53.50
C VAL A 51 -10.79 -52.74 -53.85
N ALA A 52 -11.39 -52.46 -55.04
CA ALA A 52 -11.69 -51.07 -55.43
C ALA A 52 -12.69 -50.40 -54.45
N ALA A 53 -13.74 -51.14 -54.02
CA ALA A 53 -14.69 -50.63 -53.03
C ALA A 53 -14.02 -50.38 -51.65
N MET A 54 -13.11 -51.27 -51.25
CA MET A 54 -12.37 -51.12 -50.05
C MET A 54 -11.43 -49.88 -50.08
N ILE A 55 -10.74 -49.70 -51.21
CA ILE A 55 -9.88 -48.51 -51.43
C ILE A 55 -10.74 -47.24 -51.45
N ALA A 56 -11.85 -47.23 -52.16
CA ALA A 56 -12.81 -46.13 -52.20
C ALA A 56 -13.37 -45.81 -50.82
N GLY A 57 -13.71 -46.84 -50.01
CA GLY A 57 -14.15 -46.67 -48.61
C GLY A 57 -13.11 -46.04 -47.70
N VAL A 58 -11.84 -46.46 -47.84
CA VAL A 58 -10.72 -45.86 -47.09
C VAL A 58 -10.50 -44.39 -47.50
N ILE A 59 -10.54 -44.10 -48.78
CA ILE A 59 -10.41 -42.71 -49.29
C ILE A 59 -11.59 -41.85 -48.81
N LEU A 60 -12.82 -42.34 -48.92
CA LEU A 60 -14.02 -41.61 -48.47
C LEU A 60 -13.97 -41.35 -46.95
N ARG A 61 -13.52 -42.33 -46.17
CA ARG A 61 -13.33 -42.21 -44.73
C ARG A 61 -12.22 -41.19 -44.38
N GLY A 62 -11.16 -41.14 -45.19
CA GLY A 62 -10.08 -40.13 -45.10
C GLY A 62 -10.62 -38.73 -45.38
N LEU A 63 -11.34 -38.55 -46.48
CA LEU A 63 -11.97 -37.27 -46.84
C LEU A 63 -12.95 -36.76 -45.76
N TRP A 64 -13.74 -37.65 -45.17
CA TRP A 64 -14.67 -37.26 -44.09
C TRP A 64 -13.96 -36.83 -42.79
N LYS A 65 -12.73 -37.24 -42.55
CA LYS A 65 -11.92 -36.82 -41.39
C LYS A 65 -11.16 -35.50 -41.63
N ILE A 66 -10.90 -35.13 -42.87
CA ILE A 66 -10.16 -33.93 -43.23
C ILE A 66 -10.76 -32.65 -42.60
N PRO A 67 -12.09 -32.39 -42.66
CA PRO A 67 -12.64 -31.18 -42.07
C PRO A 67 -12.47 -31.11 -40.55
N SER A 68 -12.47 -32.27 -39.85
CA SER A 68 -12.25 -32.29 -38.41
C SER A 68 -10.79 -31.98 -38.03
N HIS A 69 -9.82 -32.46 -38.77
CA HIS A 69 -8.40 -32.15 -38.59
C HIS A 69 -8.07 -30.68 -38.91
N ILE A 70 -8.67 -30.16 -40.01
CA ILE A 70 -8.52 -28.75 -40.36
C ILE A 70 -9.14 -27.85 -39.28
N ARG A 71 -10.32 -28.19 -38.76
CA ARG A 71 -10.95 -27.42 -37.64
C ARG A 71 -10.12 -27.49 -36.38
N ARG A 72 -9.55 -28.64 -35.99
CA ARG A 72 -8.65 -28.78 -34.86
C ARG A 72 -7.37 -27.95 -35.05
N GLY A 73 -6.70 -28.10 -36.19
CA GLY A 73 -5.48 -27.32 -36.45
C GLY A 73 -5.72 -25.80 -36.50
N ARG A 74 -6.90 -25.36 -37.03
CA ARG A 74 -7.29 -23.94 -36.96
C ARG A 74 -7.55 -23.47 -35.53
N ARG A 75 -8.18 -24.30 -34.67
CA ARG A 75 -8.37 -23.98 -33.24
C ARG A 75 -7.02 -23.91 -32.50
N GLU A 76 -6.16 -24.89 -32.68
CA GLU A 76 -4.82 -24.92 -32.07
C GLU A 76 -3.98 -23.71 -32.48
N ARG A 77 -3.97 -23.35 -33.76
CA ARG A 77 -3.28 -22.14 -34.25
C ARG A 77 -3.89 -20.85 -33.67
N ARG A 78 -5.22 -20.78 -33.51
CA ARG A 78 -5.88 -19.63 -32.86
C ARG A 78 -5.47 -19.53 -31.40
N HIS A 79 -5.53 -20.64 -30.64
CA HIS A 79 -5.10 -20.65 -29.24
C HIS A 79 -3.60 -20.33 -29.08
N ALA A 80 -2.75 -20.84 -29.97
CA ALA A 80 -1.32 -20.51 -29.96
C ALA A 80 -1.07 -19.02 -30.21
N ARG A 81 -1.77 -18.41 -31.19
CA ARG A 81 -1.70 -16.97 -31.46
C ARG A 81 -2.21 -16.15 -30.28
N GLY A 82 -3.31 -16.56 -29.64
CA GLY A 82 -3.84 -15.91 -28.45
C GLY A 82 -2.84 -15.92 -27.29
N ARG A 83 -2.28 -17.07 -26.96
CA ARG A 83 -1.24 -17.19 -25.91
C ARG A 83 0.02 -16.38 -26.21
N HIS A 84 0.50 -16.43 -27.45
CA HIS A 84 1.63 -15.61 -27.86
C HIS A 84 1.34 -14.11 -27.72
N ALA A 85 0.15 -13.66 -28.11
CA ALA A 85 -0.25 -12.27 -27.95
C ALA A 85 -0.33 -11.87 -26.46
N ILE A 86 -0.84 -12.75 -25.59
CA ILE A 86 -0.85 -12.50 -24.13
C ILE A 86 0.57 -12.32 -23.62
N THR A 87 1.49 -13.22 -23.97
CA THR A 87 2.89 -13.13 -23.51
C THR A 87 3.56 -11.84 -23.99
N GLN A 88 3.44 -11.51 -25.28
CA GLN A 88 4.04 -10.29 -25.84
C GLN A 88 3.38 -9.02 -25.26
N GLY A 89 2.08 -9.04 -25.03
CA GLY A 89 1.37 -7.94 -24.42
C GLY A 89 1.79 -7.68 -22.97
N LEU A 90 1.98 -8.75 -22.17
CA LEU A 90 2.49 -8.61 -20.80
C LEU A 90 3.94 -8.09 -20.77
N LEU A 91 4.78 -8.52 -21.72
CA LEU A 91 6.13 -7.98 -21.88
C LEU A 91 6.10 -6.50 -22.27
N ALA A 92 5.21 -6.10 -23.20
CA ALA A 92 5.04 -4.70 -23.59
C ALA A 92 4.60 -3.83 -22.40
N ILE A 93 3.70 -4.33 -21.52
CA ILE A 93 3.33 -3.66 -20.26
C ILE A 93 4.55 -3.49 -19.37
N GLY A 94 5.36 -4.54 -19.18
CA GLY A 94 6.58 -4.50 -18.36
C GLY A 94 7.62 -3.49 -18.88
N HIS A 95 7.65 -3.23 -20.18
CA HIS A 95 8.53 -2.23 -20.81
C HIS A 95 7.90 -0.83 -20.86
N GLY A 96 6.63 -0.67 -20.46
CA GLY A 96 5.91 0.61 -20.56
C GLY A 96 5.44 0.97 -21.98
N ASP A 97 5.47 0.02 -22.93
CA ASP A 97 4.99 0.23 -24.30
C ASP A 97 3.46 0.10 -24.35
N SER A 98 2.76 1.23 -24.23
CA SER A 98 1.28 1.26 -24.24
C SER A 98 0.72 0.87 -25.60
N ALA A 99 1.35 1.29 -26.70
CA ALA A 99 0.88 1.00 -28.06
C ALA A 99 1.00 -0.50 -28.38
N GLY A 100 2.16 -1.10 -28.07
CA GLY A 100 2.40 -2.54 -28.22
C GLY A 100 1.46 -3.37 -27.32
N ALA A 101 1.29 -2.97 -26.06
CA ALA A 101 0.39 -3.63 -25.13
C ALA A 101 -1.05 -3.65 -25.65
N ARG A 102 -1.55 -2.52 -26.15
CA ARG A 102 -2.89 -2.38 -26.73
C ARG A 102 -3.07 -3.23 -27.99
N ALA A 103 -2.11 -3.21 -28.89
CA ALA A 103 -2.16 -4.03 -30.11
C ALA A 103 -2.23 -5.52 -29.78
N HIS A 104 -1.39 -5.99 -28.85
CA HIS A 104 -1.39 -7.38 -28.39
C HIS A 104 -2.64 -7.75 -27.60
N ALA A 105 -3.18 -6.84 -26.77
CA ALA A 105 -4.45 -7.04 -26.06
C ALA A 105 -5.62 -7.26 -27.02
N GLU A 106 -5.68 -6.50 -28.11
CA GLU A 106 -6.73 -6.66 -29.14
C GLU A 106 -6.60 -8.01 -29.88
N VAL A 107 -5.40 -8.47 -30.18
CA VAL A 107 -5.15 -9.80 -30.76
C VAL A 107 -5.53 -10.90 -29.77
N ALA A 108 -5.19 -10.76 -28.50
CA ALA A 108 -5.55 -11.70 -27.44
C ALA A 108 -7.08 -11.78 -27.28
N ARG A 109 -7.78 -10.65 -27.28
CA ARG A 109 -9.24 -10.58 -27.21
C ARG A 109 -9.92 -11.32 -28.37
N ARG A 110 -9.40 -11.24 -29.61
CA ARG A 110 -9.93 -11.94 -30.78
C ARG A 110 -9.69 -13.44 -30.77
N HIS A 111 -8.58 -13.89 -30.19
CA HIS A 111 -8.15 -15.29 -30.30
C HIS A 111 -8.27 -16.09 -29.00
N ALA A 112 -8.35 -15.41 -27.85
CA ALA A 112 -8.42 -15.99 -26.52
C ALA A 112 -9.41 -15.24 -25.60
N ALA A 113 -10.57 -14.81 -26.12
CA ALA A 113 -11.55 -13.97 -25.41
C ALA A 113 -11.97 -14.48 -24.02
N ASN A 114 -11.95 -15.79 -23.82
CA ASN A 114 -12.34 -16.43 -22.57
C ASN A 114 -11.15 -16.71 -21.64
N ASP A 115 -9.94 -16.37 -22.04
CA ASP A 115 -8.76 -16.57 -21.22
C ASP A 115 -8.67 -15.46 -20.14
N PRO A 116 -8.58 -15.82 -18.86
CA PRO A 116 -8.43 -14.83 -17.77
C PRO A 116 -7.27 -13.85 -17.97
N LEU A 117 -6.15 -14.35 -18.52
CA LEU A 117 -4.97 -13.51 -18.77
C LEU A 117 -5.19 -12.53 -19.92
N ALA A 118 -6.02 -12.87 -20.92
CA ALA A 118 -6.38 -11.94 -22.00
C ALA A 118 -7.23 -10.77 -21.48
N LEU A 119 -8.15 -11.05 -20.54
CA LEU A 119 -8.94 -10.02 -19.87
C LEU A 119 -8.06 -9.11 -19.02
N LEU A 120 -7.14 -9.71 -18.26
CA LEU A 120 -6.17 -8.95 -17.44
C LEU A 120 -5.29 -8.06 -18.32
N LEU A 121 -4.74 -8.62 -19.42
CA LEU A 121 -3.94 -7.85 -20.36
C LEU A 121 -4.71 -6.66 -20.93
N HIS A 122 -5.98 -6.86 -21.30
CA HIS A 122 -6.84 -5.78 -21.80
C HIS A 122 -7.04 -4.68 -20.75
N ALA A 123 -7.31 -5.05 -19.50
CA ALA A 123 -7.49 -4.10 -18.41
C ALA A 123 -6.20 -3.31 -18.11
N GLN A 124 -5.06 -4.00 -18.02
CA GLN A 124 -3.77 -3.36 -17.75
C GLN A 124 -3.28 -2.51 -18.92
N SER A 125 -3.53 -2.92 -20.17
CA SER A 125 -3.17 -2.10 -21.33
C SER A 125 -3.98 -0.81 -21.38
N ALA A 126 -5.27 -0.85 -21.01
CA ALA A 126 -6.10 0.34 -20.88
C ALA A 126 -5.61 1.27 -19.75
N GLN A 127 -5.18 0.70 -18.61
CA GLN A 127 -4.57 1.48 -17.52
C GLN A 127 -3.27 2.18 -17.96
N LEU A 128 -2.41 1.49 -18.71
CA LEU A 128 -1.14 2.02 -19.20
C LEU A 128 -1.36 3.12 -20.26
N ASP A 129 -2.41 2.99 -21.08
CA ASP A 129 -2.80 3.96 -22.10
C ASP A 129 -3.56 5.18 -21.51
N GLY A 130 -3.88 5.15 -20.19
CA GLY A 130 -4.64 6.21 -19.52
C GLY A 130 -6.16 6.19 -19.80
N ASP A 131 -6.66 5.17 -20.50
CA ASP A 131 -8.09 4.96 -20.75
C ASP A 131 -8.78 4.41 -19.49
N ARG A 132 -9.18 5.33 -18.60
CA ARG A 132 -9.84 5.00 -17.33
C ARG A 132 -11.15 4.26 -17.53
N ASP A 133 -11.95 4.71 -18.49
CA ASP A 133 -13.25 4.11 -18.77
C ASP A 133 -13.11 2.69 -19.35
N GLY A 134 -12.13 2.50 -20.22
CA GLY A 134 -11.77 1.20 -20.76
C GLY A 134 -11.29 0.23 -19.69
N ALA A 135 -10.38 0.68 -18.82
CA ALA A 135 -9.88 -0.08 -17.70
C ALA A 135 -11.00 -0.48 -16.73
N GLN A 136 -11.85 0.47 -16.34
CA GLN A 136 -12.97 0.22 -15.44
C GLN A 136 -13.97 -0.79 -16.02
N ARG A 137 -14.32 -0.67 -17.32
CA ARG A 137 -15.18 -1.65 -18.00
C ARG A 137 -14.56 -3.04 -18.03
N ALA A 138 -13.27 -3.13 -18.32
CA ALA A 138 -12.56 -4.40 -18.36
C ALA A 138 -12.50 -5.07 -16.98
N PHE A 139 -12.19 -4.30 -15.92
CA PHE A 139 -12.19 -4.82 -14.55
C PHE A 139 -13.59 -5.20 -14.07
N ARG A 140 -14.65 -4.48 -14.45
CA ARG A 140 -16.04 -4.90 -14.18
C ARG A 140 -16.37 -6.24 -14.80
N ALA A 141 -16.02 -6.42 -16.08
CA ALA A 141 -16.22 -7.70 -16.77
C ALA A 141 -15.43 -8.84 -16.10
N MET A 142 -14.24 -8.56 -15.56
CA MET A 142 -13.49 -9.53 -14.74
C MET A 142 -14.18 -9.82 -13.40
N ALA A 143 -14.76 -8.80 -12.76
CA ALA A 143 -15.45 -8.95 -11.47
C ALA A 143 -16.76 -9.75 -11.58
N GLU A 144 -17.38 -9.81 -12.75
CA GLU A 144 -18.57 -10.63 -13.02
C GLU A 144 -18.26 -12.13 -13.14
N ARG A 145 -17.00 -12.49 -13.42
CA ARG A 145 -16.59 -13.89 -13.64
C ARG A 145 -16.00 -14.49 -12.36
N PRO A 146 -16.42 -15.70 -11.97
CA PRO A 146 -15.97 -16.32 -10.72
C PRO A 146 -14.44 -16.58 -10.69
N ASP A 147 -13.83 -16.87 -11.85
CA ASP A 147 -12.40 -17.16 -11.99
C ASP A 147 -11.50 -15.92 -11.91
N THR A 148 -12.01 -14.73 -12.23
CA THR A 148 -11.26 -13.47 -12.22
C THR A 148 -11.82 -12.42 -11.27
N ARG A 149 -12.85 -12.74 -10.51
CA ARG A 149 -13.61 -11.78 -9.69
C ARG A 149 -12.75 -11.00 -8.71
N LEU A 150 -11.93 -11.69 -7.93
CA LEU A 150 -11.08 -11.04 -6.94
C LEU A 150 -10.03 -10.10 -7.58
N LEU A 151 -9.51 -10.51 -8.76
CA LEU A 151 -8.56 -9.69 -9.52
C LEU A 151 -9.25 -8.47 -10.16
N GLY A 152 -10.48 -8.65 -10.65
CA GLY A 152 -11.33 -7.56 -11.15
C GLY A 152 -11.63 -6.53 -10.06
N LEU A 153 -12.04 -6.99 -8.86
CA LEU A 153 -12.26 -6.13 -7.70
C LEU A 153 -11.01 -5.36 -7.30
N ARG A 154 -9.84 -6.00 -7.31
CA ARG A 154 -8.57 -5.30 -7.03
C ARG A 154 -8.29 -4.20 -8.06
N GLY A 155 -8.54 -4.46 -9.34
CA GLY A 155 -8.40 -3.46 -10.39
C GLY A 155 -9.37 -2.28 -10.21
N LEU A 156 -10.64 -2.56 -9.92
CA LEU A 156 -11.65 -1.53 -9.63
C LEU A 156 -11.30 -0.71 -8.39
N PHE A 157 -10.75 -1.34 -7.36
CA PHE A 157 -10.25 -0.65 -6.16
C PHE A 157 -9.16 0.36 -6.50
N ILE A 158 -8.17 -0.03 -7.33
CA ILE A 158 -7.11 0.86 -7.78
C ILE A 158 -7.67 2.04 -8.60
N GLU A 159 -8.63 1.77 -9.48
CA GLU A 159 -9.28 2.84 -10.27
C GLU A 159 -10.10 3.80 -9.39
N ALA A 160 -10.79 3.29 -8.35
CA ALA A 160 -11.50 4.12 -7.37
C ALA A 160 -10.53 5.02 -6.58
N GLN A 161 -9.37 4.47 -6.16
CA GLN A 161 -8.33 5.28 -5.50
C GLN A 161 -7.76 6.37 -6.42
N ARG A 162 -7.53 6.07 -7.70
CA ARG A 162 -7.06 7.06 -8.69
C ARG A 162 -8.11 8.14 -8.99
N ALA A 163 -9.38 7.81 -8.81
CA ALA A 163 -10.49 8.75 -8.96
C ALA A 163 -10.75 9.58 -7.70
N ASP A 164 -9.97 9.36 -6.62
CA ASP A 164 -10.17 9.96 -5.30
C ASP A 164 -11.58 9.70 -4.72
N ASP A 165 -12.11 8.49 -4.98
CA ASP A 165 -13.39 8.03 -4.45
C ASP A 165 -13.18 6.98 -3.35
N PRO A 166 -12.97 7.41 -2.09
CA PRO A 166 -12.70 6.51 -0.97
C PRO A 166 -13.92 5.64 -0.62
N VAL A 167 -15.14 6.11 -0.90
CA VAL A 167 -16.36 5.36 -0.60
C VAL A 167 -16.49 4.17 -1.54
N ALA A 168 -16.35 4.39 -2.85
CA ALA A 168 -16.34 3.28 -3.81
C ALA A 168 -15.18 2.31 -3.54
N ALA A 169 -13.99 2.82 -3.24
CA ALA A 169 -12.83 1.99 -2.92
C ALA A 169 -13.10 1.05 -1.75
N VAL A 170 -13.67 1.55 -0.66
CA VAL A 170 -14.01 0.74 0.52
C VAL A 170 -15.08 -0.30 0.22
N MET A 171 -16.16 0.07 -0.46
CA MET A 171 -17.22 -0.89 -0.82
C MET A 171 -16.67 -2.07 -1.64
N ILE A 172 -15.78 -1.79 -2.59
CA ILE A 172 -15.10 -2.81 -3.40
C ILE A 172 -14.20 -3.69 -2.53
N ALA A 173 -13.44 -3.10 -1.61
CA ALA A 173 -12.57 -3.84 -0.69
C ALA A 173 -13.37 -4.72 0.28
N GLU A 174 -14.50 -4.25 0.81
CA GLU A 174 -15.41 -5.05 1.63
C GLU A 174 -15.99 -6.24 0.88
N GLU A 175 -16.38 -6.04 -0.39
CA GLU A 175 -16.86 -7.14 -1.24
C GLU A 175 -15.76 -8.18 -1.46
N ALA A 176 -14.54 -7.73 -1.73
CA ALA A 176 -13.39 -8.62 -1.88
C ALA A 176 -13.09 -9.40 -0.59
N LEU A 177 -13.21 -8.76 0.57
CA LEU A 177 -12.96 -9.37 1.88
C LEU A 177 -14.03 -10.41 2.24
N LYS A 178 -15.30 -10.16 1.89
CA LYS A 178 -16.38 -11.15 2.03
C LYS A 178 -16.13 -12.42 1.23
N MET A 179 -15.54 -12.27 0.05
CA MET A 179 -15.20 -13.41 -0.82
C MET A 179 -13.94 -14.15 -0.38
N SER A 180 -12.93 -13.41 0.05
CA SER A 180 -11.64 -13.93 0.46
C SER A 180 -11.16 -13.23 1.73
N PRO A 181 -11.46 -13.79 2.91
CA PRO A 181 -11.02 -13.22 4.19
C PRO A 181 -9.49 -13.14 4.34
N SER A 182 -8.75 -13.92 3.54
CA SER A 182 -7.29 -13.90 3.49
C SER A 182 -6.72 -12.87 2.51
N SER A 183 -7.53 -12.00 1.93
CA SER A 183 -7.07 -10.95 1.02
C SER A 183 -6.40 -9.80 1.78
N SER A 184 -5.07 -9.76 1.80
CA SER A 184 -4.32 -8.76 2.56
C SER A 184 -4.59 -7.33 2.09
N TRP A 185 -4.67 -7.06 0.78
CA TRP A 185 -4.93 -5.73 0.25
C TRP A 185 -6.32 -5.21 0.65
N ALA A 186 -7.34 -6.08 0.60
CA ALA A 186 -8.70 -5.72 0.96
C ALA A 186 -8.82 -5.44 2.47
N SER A 187 -8.19 -6.30 3.28
CA SER A 187 -8.13 -6.11 4.72
C SER A 187 -7.43 -4.79 5.10
N HIS A 188 -6.28 -4.47 4.49
CA HIS A 188 -5.60 -3.19 4.75
C HIS A 188 -6.45 -1.99 4.34
N ALA A 189 -7.14 -2.05 3.21
CA ALA A 189 -7.99 -0.97 2.74
C ALA A 189 -9.17 -0.71 3.69
N VAL A 190 -9.89 -1.77 4.09
CA VAL A 190 -11.02 -1.66 5.02
C VAL A 190 -10.56 -1.21 6.41
N LEU A 191 -9.45 -1.76 6.91
CA LEU A 191 -8.85 -1.36 8.18
C LEU A 191 -8.49 0.14 8.19
N GLY A 192 -7.83 0.62 7.13
CA GLY A 192 -7.46 2.03 6.98
C GLY A 192 -8.68 2.95 6.99
N PHE A 193 -9.73 2.56 6.31
CA PHE A 193 -11.00 3.32 6.28
C PHE A 193 -11.71 3.32 7.64
N CYS A 194 -11.82 2.17 8.31
CA CYS A 194 -12.38 2.10 9.66
C CYS A 194 -11.62 3.02 10.62
N CYS A 195 -10.28 3.01 10.55
CA CYS A 195 -9.45 3.87 11.37
C CYS A 195 -9.62 5.37 11.04
N ALA A 196 -9.75 5.73 9.76
CA ALA A 196 -9.98 7.12 9.35
C ALA A 196 -11.35 7.64 9.79
N LYS A 197 -12.36 6.77 9.84
CA LYS A 197 -13.73 7.09 10.27
C LYS A 197 -13.91 7.05 11.79
N GLY A 198 -12.94 6.51 12.55
CA GLY A 198 -13.09 6.27 14.00
C GLY A 198 -13.95 5.02 14.34
N ASP A 199 -14.21 4.15 13.37
CA ASP A 199 -14.89 2.88 13.63
C ASP A 199 -13.91 1.85 14.21
N TRP A 200 -13.63 2.01 15.51
CA TRP A 200 -12.72 1.11 16.22
C TRP A 200 -13.24 -0.31 16.36
N ALA A 201 -14.57 -0.47 16.41
CA ALA A 201 -15.20 -1.79 16.52
C ALA A 201 -15.01 -2.58 15.22
N GLY A 202 -15.27 -1.95 14.08
CA GLY A 202 -14.98 -2.51 12.76
C GLY A 202 -13.50 -2.82 12.57
N ALA A 203 -12.61 -1.88 12.94
CA ALA A 203 -11.17 -2.07 12.86
C ALA A 203 -10.67 -3.27 13.70
N LEU A 204 -11.17 -3.43 14.93
CA LEU A 204 -10.84 -4.57 15.79
C LEU A 204 -11.31 -5.90 15.17
N SER A 205 -12.52 -5.95 14.61
CA SER A 205 -13.03 -7.13 13.90
C SER A 205 -12.12 -7.54 12.72
N ILE A 206 -11.63 -6.56 11.95
CA ILE A 206 -10.71 -6.83 10.84
C ILE A 206 -9.38 -7.43 11.35
N ILE A 207 -8.82 -6.90 12.43
CA ILE A 207 -7.58 -7.46 13.02
C ILE A 207 -7.79 -8.88 13.55
N ASP A 208 -8.94 -9.17 14.17
CA ASP A 208 -9.30 -10.51 14.65
C ASP A 208 -9.41 -11.49 13.47
N ASN A 209 -10.02 -11.06 12.36
CA ASN A 209 -10.10 -11.84 11.12
C ASN A 209 -8.71 -12.06 10.49
N ASN A 210 -7.84 -11.05 10.50
CA ASN A 210 -6.48 -11.16 9.96
C ASN A 210 -5.65 -12.20 10.73
N GLN A 211 -5.78 -12.25 12.04
CA GLN A 211 -5.13 -13.28 12.85
C GLN A 211 -5.69 -14.67 12.53
N SER A 212 -7.01 -14.81 12.46
CA SER A 212 -7.68 -16.08 12.16
C SER A 212 -7.33 -16.60 10.77
N ALA A 213 -7.16 -15.70 9.79
CA ALA A 213 -6.74 -16.00 8.43
C ALA A 213 -5.21 -16.23 8.29
N GLY A 214 -4.43 -16.05 9.36
CA GLY A 214 -2.98 -16.21 9.33
C GLY A 214 -2.22 -15.11 8.59
N LEU A 215 -2.86 -13.95 8.36
CA LEU A 215 -2.23 -12.79 7.69
C LEU A 215 -1.23 -12.06 8.57
N ILE A 216 -1.38 -12.14 9.89
CA ILE A 216 -0.51 -11.51 10.88
C ILE A 216 -0.15 -12.50 11.97
N ASP A 217 1.08 -12.40 12.48
CA ASP A 217 1.56 -13.18 13.60
C ASP A 217 0.97 -12.71 14.94
N LYS A 218 1.09 -13.54 15.97
CA LYS A 218 0.51 -13.27 17.29
C LYS A 218 1.07 -12.01 17.96
N ALA A 219 2.35 -11.69 17.73
CA ALA A 219 2.99 -10.52 18.33
C ALA A 219 2.44 -9.23 17.68
N THR A 220 2.40 -9.20 16.35
CA THR A 220 1.81 -8.11 15.56
C THR A 220 0.33 -7.92 15.90
N TYR A 221 -0.45 -9.01 15.98
CA TYR A 221 -1.85 -8.96 16.40
C TYR A 221 -2.02 -8.28 17.76
N ARG A 222 -1.27 -8.73 18.78
CA ARG A 222 -1.36 -8.14 20.13
C ARG A 222 -1.03 -6.65 20.11
N ARG A 223 0.00 -6.27 19.38
CA ARG A 223 0.41 -4.87 19.25
C ARG A 223 -0.63 -4.03 18.53
N GLN A 224 -1.10 -4.44 17.36
CA GLN A 224 -2.09 -3.71 16.57
C GLN A 224 -3.44 -3.62 17.28
N ARG A 225 -3.89 -4.71 17.92
CA ARG A 225 -5.09 -4.71 18.75
C ARG A 225 -4.95 -3.75 19.92
N GLY A 226 -3.79 -3.72 20.58
CA GLY A 226 -3.50 -2.77 21.67
C GLY A 226 -3.56 -1.31 21.19
N VAL A 227 -3.06 -1.00 20.00
CA VAL A 227 -3.13 0.33 19.37
C VAL A 227 -4.57 0.76 19.10
N LEU A 228 -5.40 -0.11 18.52
CA LEU A 228 -6.81 0.18 18.24
C LEU A 228 -7.63 0.37 19.52
N LEU A 229 -7.39 -0.46 20.53
CA LEU A 229 -8.02 -0.33 21.84
C LEU A 229 -7.62 0.97 22.53
N THR A 230 -6.37 1.40 22.38
CA THR A 230 -5.90 2.70 22.90
C THR A 230 -6.60 3.86 22.20
N ALA A 231 -6.72 3.79 20.87
CA ALA A 231 -7.42 4.81 20.09
C ALA A 231 -8.90 4.91 20.52
N ARG A 232 -9.56 3.77 20.66
CA ARG A 232 -10.93 3.70 21.18
C ARG A 232 -11.02 4.29 22.60
N ALA A 233 -10.08 3.95 23.47
CA ALA A 233 -10.08 4.44 24.84
C ALA A 233 -9.92 5.97 24.90
N LEU A 234 -9.03 6.55 24.10
CA LEU A 234 -8.82 8.01 24.03
C LEU A 234 -10.05 8.74 23.48
N GLU A 235 -10.72 8.20 22.48
CA GLU A 235 -11.92 8.82 21.91
C GLU A 235 -13.10 8.80 22.90
N PHE A 236 -13.28 7.68 23.59
CA PHE A 236 -14.39 7.50 24.52
C PHE A 236 -14.10 8.00 25.95
N GLU A 237 -12.95 8.60 26.21
CA GLU A 237 -12.55 9.04 27.55
C GLU A 237 -13.55 10.00 28.21
N THR A 238 -14.17 10.87 27.41
CA THR A 238 -15.17 11.86 27.87
C THR A 238 -16.61 11.45 27.59
N ILE A 239 -16.85 10.47 26.70
CA ILE A 239 -18.18 10.07 26.24
C ILE A 239 -18.70 8.88 27.03
N ASP A 240 -17.88 7.82 27.13
CA ASP A 240 -18.18 6.58 27.85
C ASP A 240 -16.93 6.12 28.61
N ARG A 241 -16.89 6.54 29.88
CA ARG A 241 -15.72 6.33 30.74
C ARG A 241 -15.47 4.86 31.06
N ASP A 242 -16.53 4.05 31.15
CA ASP A 242 -16.41 2.62 31.46
C ASP A 242 -15.82 1.86 30.25
N LEU A 243 -16.31 2.15 29.04
CA LEU A 243 -15.77 1.60 27.80
C LEU A 243 -14.31 2.03 27.58
N SER A 244 -14.00 3.30 27.85
CA SER A 244 -12.64 3.82 27.80
C SER A 244 -11.71 3.08 28.75
N ARG A 245 -12.12 2.95 30.02
CA ARG A 245 -11.34 2.22 31.03
C ARG A 245 -11.12 0.76 30.65
N GLN A 246 -12.18 0.06 30.23
CA GLN A 246 -12.07 -1.32 29.78
C GLN A 246 -11.08 -1.46 28.63
N SER A 247 -11.19 -0.58 27.63
CA SER A 247 -10.32 -0.58 26.44
C SER A 247 -8.85 -0.29 26.81
N ALA A 248 -8.61 0.70 27.68
CA ALA A 248 -7.25 1.04 28.14
C ALA A 248 -6.60 -0.11 28.91
N MET A 249 -7.36 -0.77 29.78
CA MET A 249 -6.86 -1.90 30.57
C MET A 249 -6.58 -3.14 29.73
N GLU A 250 -7.38 -3.39 28.68
CA GLU A 250 -7.11 -4.45 27.70
C GLU A 250 -5.88 -4.10 26.84
N ALA A 251 -5.76 -2.84 26.39
CA ALA A 251 -4.63 -2.37 25.60
C ALA A 251 -3.29 -2.58 26.31
N VAL A 252 -3.20 -2.22 27.59
CA VAL A 252 -1.95 -2.40 28.38
C VAL A 252 -1.61 -3.87 28.57
N LYS A 253 -2.59 -4.78 28.72
CA LYS A 253 -2.33 -6.22 28.80
C LYS A 253 -1.74 -6.78 27.49
N LEU A 254 -2.18 -6.24 26.34
CA LEU A 254 -1.72 -6.68 25.03
C LEU A 254 -0.42 -6.02 24.61
N ALA A 255 -0.27 -4.73 24.87
CA ALA A 255 0.87 -3.88 24.48
C ALA A 255 1.36 -3.04 25.68
N PRO A 256 2.05 -3.63 26.67
CA PRO A 256 2.44 -2.96 27.92
C PRO A 256 3.47 -1.82 27.70
N THR A 257 4.15 -1.80 26.55
CA THR A 257 5.12 -0.76 26.18
C THR A 257 4.51 0.38 25.36
N LEU A 258 3.21 0.35 25.10
CA LEU A 258 2.53 1.41 24.35
C LEU A 258 2.26 2.60 25.27
N ILE A 259 3.00 3.68 25.07
CA ILE A 259 3.01 4.86 25.94
C ILE A 259 1.61 5.41 26.19
N PRO A 260 0.78 5.78 25.19
CA PRO A 260 -0.54 6.36 25.46
C PRO A 260 -1.50 5.40 26.18
N ALA A 261 -1.37 4.08 25.93
CA ALA A 261 -2.12 3.07 26.67
C ALA A 261 -1.73 3.06 28.15
N ALA A 262 -0.42 3.09 28.42
CA ALA A 262 0.09 3.08 29.79
C ALA A 262 -0.32 4.33 30.57
N VAL A 263 -0.25 5.51 29.94
CA VAL A 263 -0.65 6.79 30.52
C VAL A 263 -2.14 6.77 30.89
N LEU A 264 -3.00 6.39 29.95
CA LEU A 264 -4.45 6.38 30.18
C LEU A 264 -4.88 5.31 31.22
N ALA A 265 -4.30 4.11 31.13
CA ALA A 265 -4.56 3.06 32.11
C ALA A 265 -4.08 3.44 33.52
N ALA A 266 -2.91 4.08 33.63
CA ALA A 266 -2.40 4.57 34.91
C ALA A 266 -3.29 5.66 35.49
N LYS A 267 -3.85 6.55 34.67
CA LYS A 267 -4.84 7.55 35.09
C LYS A 267 -6.07 6.89 35.72
N PHE A 268 -6.67 5.91 35.06
CA PHE A 268 -7.83 5.17 35.58
C PHE A 268 -7.52 4.40 36.87
N GLU A 269 -6.33 3.77 36.96
CA GLU A 269 -5.92 3.07 38.20
C GLU A 269 -5.62 4.04 39.34
N SER A 270 -5.10 5.25 39.04
CA SER A 270 -4.90 6.33 40.01
C SER A 270 -6.22 6.82 40.57
N GLU A 271 -7.20 7.08 39.71
CA GLU A 271 -8.56 7.48 40.11
C GLU A 271 -9.27 6.41 40.95
N ALA A 272 -9.00 5.13 40.67
CA ALA A 272 -9.47 4.00 41.45
C ALA A 272 -8.64 3.76 42.73
N HIS A 273 -7.75 4.69 43.10
CA HIS A 273 -6.84 4.60 44.23
C HIS A 273 -5.90 3.38 44.24
N GLN A 274 -5.70 2.74 43.06
CA GLN A 274 -4.81 1.59 42.87
C GLN A 274 -3.38 2.04 42.55
N VAL A 275 -2.78 2.91 43.38
CA VAL A 275 -1.49 3.57 43.16
C VAL A 275 -0.37 2.61 42.76
N ARG A 276 -0.24 1.46 43.46
CA ARG A 276 0.84 0.49 43.16
C ARG A 276 0.70 -0.11 41.77
N ARG A 277 -0.54 -0.30 41.31
CA ARG A 277 -0.83 -0.87 39.98
C ARG A 277 -0.56 0.16 38.89
N ALA A 278 -1.00 1.41 39.10
CA ALA A 278 -0.70 2.52 38.20
C ALA A 278 0.81 2.71 38.05
N MET A 279 1.57 2.75 39.16
CA MET A 279 3.03 2.86 39.11
C MET A 279 3.68 1.75 38.29
N ARG A 280 3.29 0.49 38.50
CA ARG A 280 3.85 -0.66 37.76
C ARG A 280 3.57 -0.57 36.25
N ILE A 281 2.38 -0.11 35.85
CA ILE A 281 2.05 0.09 34.44
C ILE A 281 2.99 1.11 33.80
N VAL A 282 3.16 2.28 34.43
CA VAL A 282 4.03 3.33 33.93
C VAL A 282 5.51 2.90 33.91
N GLU A 283 5.97 2.24 34.96
CA GLU A 283 7.35 1.73 35.06
C GLU A 283 7.68 0.74 33.93
N THR A 284 6.73 -0.14 33.59
CA THR A 284 6.93 -1.10 32.49
C THR A 284 7.11 -0.40 31.15
N ALA A 285 6.32 0.61 30.85
CA ALA A 285 6.44 1.41 29.64
C ALA A 285 7.70 2.30 29.66
N TRP A 286 8.04 2.88 30.81
CA TRP A 286 9.22 3.72 31.00
C TRP A 286 10.53 2.97 30.75
N LEU A 287 10.64 1.74 31.25
CA LEU A 287 11.83 0.91 31.03
C LEU A 287 12.04 0.55 29.55
N ALA A 288 10.95 0.48 28.77
CA ALA A 288 11.04 0.24 27.33
C ALA A 288 11.40 1.53 26.57
N GLN A 289 10.76 2.64 26.90
CA GLN A 289 11.02 3.93 26.28
C GLN A 289 10.60 5.07 27.23
N PRO A 290 11.57 5.76 27.84
CA PRO A 290 11.28 6.96 28.63
C PRO A 290 10.59 8.04 27.78
N HIS A 291 9.50 8.61 28.34
CA HIS A 291 8.66 9.59 27.65
C HIS A 291 8.11 10.62 28.64
N PRO A 292 7.98 11.91 28.27
CA PRO A 292 7.48 12.95 29.18
C PRO A 292 6.10 12.64 29.75
N ASP A 293 5.16 12.13 28.95
CA ASP A 293 3.80 11.80 29.41
C ASP A 293 3.79 10.69 30.47
N LEU A 294 4.75 9.74 30.39
CA LEU A 294 4.90 8.71 31.42
C LEU A 294 5.42 9.29 32.73
N ALA A 295 6.38 10.25 32.66
CA ALA A 295 6.90 10.93 33.84
C ALA A 295 5.81 11.78 34.51
N ASP A 296 5.01 12.48 33.70
CA ASP A 296 3.86 13.24 34.19
C ASP A 296 2.82 12.33 34.87
N ALA A 297 2.38 11.27 34.18
CA ALA A 297 1.45 10.29 34.74
C ALA A 297 1.96 9.68 36.05
N TYR A 298 3.28 9.37 36.14
CA TYR A 298 3.89 8.82 37.34
C TYR A 298 3.93 9.82 38.48
N SER A 299 4.18 11.09 38.19
CA SER A 299 4.19 12.15 39.18
C SER A 299 2.84 12.33 39.85
N HIS A 300 1.76 12.21 39.08
CA HIS A 300 0.37 12.42 39.48
C HIS A 300 -0.40 11.14 39.87
N VAL A 301 0.27 10.00 39.99
CA VAL A 301 -0.36 8.70 40.34
C VAL A 301 -1.14 8.76 41.64
N ARG A 302 -0.75 9.59 42.60
CA ARG A 302 -1.45 9.77 43.86
C ARG A 302 -2.05 11.17 43.93
N LEU A 303 -3.35 11.23 43.94
CA LEU A 303 -4.09 12.48 44.06
C LEU A 303 -3.84 13.13 45.41
N GLY A 304 -3.62 14.44 45.42
CA GLY A 304 -3.38 15.22 46.68
C GLY A 304 -1.92 15.29 47.15
N ASP A 305 -0.96 14.72 46.42
CA ASP A 305 0.45 14.83 46.75
C ASP A 305 0.98 16.28 46.57
N SER A 306 1.81 16.70 47.50
CA SER A 306 2.54 17.98 47.38
C SER A 306 3.57 17.92 46.23
N ALA A 307 4.00 19.09 45.74
CA ALA A 307 5.03 19.18 44.71
C ALA A 307 6.33 18.45 45.11
N ARG A 308 6.74 18.55 46.38
CA ARG A 308 7.92 17.82 46.89
C ARG A 308 7.74 16.30 46.85
N GLN A 309 6.54 15.79 47.16
CA GLN A 309 6.28 14.35 47.07
C GLN A 309 6.27 13.86 45.62
N ARG A 310 5.75 14.67 44.70
CA ARG A 310 5.84 14.40 43.26
C ARG A 310 7.29 14.35 42.79
N LEU A 311 8.14 15.32 43.21
CA LEU A 311 9.56 15.33 42.87
C LEU A 311 10.26 14.03 43.33
N VAL A 312 10.11 13.60 44.57
CA VAL A 312 10.71 12.34 45.07
C VAL A 312 10.25 11.15 44.24
N ARG A 313 8.99 11.15 43.81
CA ARG A 313 8.46 10.07 42.96
C ARG A 313 9.11 10.06 41.58
N VAL A 314 9.24 11.23 40.96
CA VAL A 314 9.90 11.36 39.64
C VAL A 314 11.39 10.96 39.73
N GLU A 315 12.09 11.34 40.82
CA GLU A 315 13.47 10.88 41.08
C GLU A 315 13.56 9.34 41.14
N THR A 316 12.56 8.69 41.79
CA THR A 316 12.49 7.24 41.85
C THR A 316 12.28 6.61 40.46
N LEU A 317 11.48 7.24 39.60
CA LEU A 317 11.27 6.76 38.22
C LEU A 317 12.54 6.95 37.40
N ALA A 318 13.15 8.14 37.43
CA ALA A 318 14.34 8.46 36.65
C ALA A 318 15.55 7.58 37.07
N ALA A 319 15.66 7.20 38.33
CA ALA A 319 16.68 6.27 38.81
C ALA A 319 16.62 4.89 38.17
N LYS A 320 15.50 4.50 37.55
CA LYS A 320 15.36 3.23 36.79
C LYS A 320 16.05 3.27 35.42
N THR A 321 16.29 4.47 34.87
CA THR A 321 16.97 4.67 33.58
C THR A 321 18.02 5.79 33.75
N PRO A 322 19.12 5.55 34.48
CA PRO A 322 20.08 6.58 34.80
C PRO A 322 20.74 7.15 33.54
N GLY A 323 20.94 8.47 33.52
CA GLY A 323 21.56 9.17 32.37
C GLY A 323 20.66 9.43 31.18
N HIS A 324 19.41 8.98 31.19
CA HIS A 324 18.50 9.29 30.12
C HIS A 324 17.95 10.72 30.22
N ILE A 325 17.97 11.47 29.10
CA ILE A 325 17.56 12.87 29.05
C ILE A 325 16.12 13.10 29.56
N GLU A 326 15.18 12.20 29.25
CA GLU A 326 13.78 12.35 29.69
C GLU A 326 13.66 12.27 31.23
N GLY A 327 14.45 11.43 31.89
CA GLY A 327 14.51 11.39 33.36
C GLY A 327 15.00 12.70 33.95
N THR A 328 16.04 13.26 33.37
CA THR A 328 16.62 14.55 33.76
C THR A 328 15.63 15.71 33.59
N LEU A 329 14.97 15.78 32.43
CA LEU A 329 13.94 16.79 32.14
C LEU A 329 12.73 16.66 33.10
N ALA A 330 12.33 15.44 33.41
CA ALA A 330 11.25 15.19 34.37
C ALA A 330 11.61 15.63 35.79
N ILE A 331 12.83 15.33 36.25
CA ILE A 331 13.33 15.82 37.55
C ILE A 331 13.36 17.35 37.57
N ALA A 332 13.93 17.98 36.53
CA ALA A 332 14.02 19.44 36.46
C ALA A 332 12.63 20.09 36.53
N ARG A 333 11.65 19.55 35.77
CA ARG A 333 10.26 20.02 35.79
C ARG A 333 9.64 19.93 37.19
N ALA A 334 9.71 18.74 37.79
CA ALA A 334 9.16 18.51 39.14
C ALA A 334 9.85 19.34 40.21
N ALA A 335 11.17 19.62 40.07
CA ALA A 335 11.91 20.46 40.99
C ALA A 335 11.50 21.94 40.84
N ILE A 336 11.24 22.45 39.64
CA ILE A 336 10.69 23.80 39.41
C ILE A 336 9.34 23.92 40.10
N ASP A 337 8.44 22.95 39.91
CA ASP A 337 7.13 22.93 40.53
C ASP A 337 7.20 22.87 42.08
N ALA A 338 8.29 22.27 42.63
CA ALA A 338 8.56 22.21 44.07
C ALA A 338 9.33 23.44 44.61
N ALA A 339 9.65 24.41 43.75
CA ALA A 339 10.53 25.56 44.03
C ALA A 339 11.93 25.16 44.50
N GLU A 340 12.42 23.95 44.12
CA GLU A 340 13.78 23.46 44.41
C GLU A 340 14.73 23.77 43.22
N PHE A 341 14.94 25.06 42.92
CA PHE A 341 15.66 25.54 41.72
C PHE A 341 17.12 25.06 41.64
N ALA A 342 17.80 24.94 42.77
CA ALA A 342 19.16 24.40 42.81
C ALA A 342 19.23 22.97 42.30
N LYS A 343 18.25 22.15 42.67
CA LYS A 343 18.13 20.76 42.20
C LYS A 343 17.76 20.70 40.71
N ALA A 344 16.87 21.58 40.25
CA ALA A 344 16.53 21.70 38.84
C ALA A 344 17.75 22.03 37.98
N ARG A 345 18.59 22.99 38.39
CA ARG A 345 19.84 23.31 37.68
C ARG A 345 20.83 22.14 37.69
N ALA A 346 21.05 21.52 38.84
CA ALA A 346 21.93 20.36 38.95
C ALA A 346 21.52 19.22 38.02
N ALA A 347 20.23 18.98 37.91
CA ALA A 347 19.70 17.99 36.96
C ALA A 347 20.01 18.34 35.49
N LEU A 348 19.87 19.61 35.08
CA LEU A 348 20.09 20.07 33.71
C LEU A 348 21.56 20.28 33.34
N GLU A 349 22.46 20.37 34.34
CA GLU A 349 23.89 20.70 34.16
C GLU A 349 24.57 19.88 33.04
N PRO A 350 24.40 18.55 32.92
CA PRO A 350 25.06 17.77 31.90
C PRO A 350 24.70 18.18 30.46
N PHE A 351 23.56 18.83 30.27
CA PHE A 351 23.01 19.20 28.96
C PHE A 351 23.13 20.68 28.61
N ILE A 352 23.72 21.50 29.49
CA ILE A 352 23.84 22.95 29.29
C ILE A 352 24.80 23.30 28.14
N ALA A 353 25.84 22.51 27.91
CA ALA A 353 26.82 22.76 26.86
C ALA A 353 26.20 22.66 25.44
N ALA A 354 25.34 21.68 25.23
CA ALA A 354 24.61 21.45 23.98
C ALA A 354 23.13 21.21 24.30
N PRO A 355 22.37 22.27 24.66
CA PRO A 355 21.00 22.09 25.11
C PRO A 355 20.05 21.72 23.99
N THR A 356 19.08 20.89 24.32
CA THR A 356 17.88 20.76 23.48
C THR A 356 16.93 21.93 23.73
N GLN A 357 15.93 22.08 22.88
CA GLN A 357 14.92 23.13 23.00
C GLN A 357 14.22 23.08 24.38
N ARG A 358 13.85 21.88 24.86
CA ARG A 358 13.20 21.68 26.17
C ARG A 358 14.15 22.03 27.36
N VAL A 359 15.41 21.63 27.26
CA VAL A 359 16.44 22.02 28.29
C VAL A 359 16.55 23.53 28.39
N ALA A 360 16.68 24.22 27.25
CA ALA A 360 16.83 25.68 27.24
C ALA A 360 15.56 26.39 27.73
N LEU A 361 14.37 25.89 27.44
CA LEU A 361 13.11 26.44 27.96
C LEU A 361 12.97 26.26 29.47
N LEU A 362 13.34 25.10 30.02
CA LEU A 362 13.35 24.88 31.48
C LEU A 362 14.34 25.80 32.18
N MET A 363 15.53 26.03 31.60
CA MET A 363 16.49 27.01 32.14
C MET A 363 15.92 28.43 32.11
N ALA A 364 15.24 28.83 31.05
CA ALA A 364 14.57 30.13 30.98
C ALA A 364 13.47 30.27 32.06
N GLU A 365 12.73 29.20 32.33
CA GLU A 365 11.71 29.17 33.38
C GLU A 365 12.31 29.30 34.78
N ILE A 366 13.42 28.60 35.04
CA ILE A 366 14.16 28.71 36.32
C ILE A 366 14.61 30.17 36.57
N GLU A 367 15.29 30.80 35.58
CA GLU A 367 15.79 32.18 35.74
C GLU A 367 14.66 33.20 35.96
N ARG A 368 13.52 32.99 35.27
CA ARG A 368 12.33 33.83 35.43
C ARG A 368 11.67 33.66 36.79
N THR A 369 11.55 32.41 37.26
CA THR A 369 10.73 32.07 38.44
C THR A 369 11.52 32.30 39.75
N GLU A 370 12.82 31.98 39.78
CA GLU A 370 13.64 32.11 40.98
C GLU A 370 14.10 33.57 41.22
N HIS A 371 14.59 34.25 40.16
CA HIS A 371 15.23 35.56 40.30
C HIS A 371 14.43 36.71 39.67
N GLY A 372 13.34 36.43 38.97
CA GLY A 372 12.63 37.42 38.17
C GLY A 372 13.49 38.02 37.03
N ASP A 373 14.63 37.38 36.69
CA ASP A 373 15.58 37.86 35.71
C ASP A 373 15.07 37.66 34.30
N SER A 374 14.35 38.67 33.80
CA SER A 374 13.83 38.66 32.43
C SER A 374 14.95 38.70 31.37
N GLY A 375 16.13 39.21 31.69
CA GLY A 375 17.28 39.27 30.78
C GLY A 375 17.86 37.88 30.50
N ARG A 376 18.17 37.14 31.57
CA ARG A 376 18.68 35.76 31.46
C ARG A 376 17.63 34.80 30.89
N ALA A 377 16.37 34.91 31.33
CA ALA A 377 15.30 34.14 30.79
C ALA A 377 15.15 34.34 29.28
N ARG A 378 15.23 35.59 28.79
CA ARG A 378 15.21 35.91 27.35
C ARG A 378 16.41 35.33 26.61
N ALA A 379 17.63 35.40 27.21
CA ALA A 379 18.81 34.79 26.60
C ALA A 379 18.66 33.28 26.41
N TRP A 380 18.11 32.57 27.41
CA TRP A 380 17.81 31.15 27.29
C TRP A 380 16.70 30.84 26.27
N THR A 381 15.66 31.67 26.19
CA THR A 381 14.61 31.51 25.15
C THR A 381 15.17 31.68 23.74
N LEU A 382 16.07 32.66 23.53
CA LEU A 382 16.76 32.83 22.24
C LEU A 382 17.66 31.63 21.90
N ARG A 383 18.30 31.04 22.93
CA ARG A 383 19.11 29.83 22.79
C ARG A 383 18.23 28.62 22.42
N ALA A 384 17.01 28.52 22.97
CA ALA A 384 16.03 27.47 22.62
C ALA A 384 15.66 27.47 21.15
N VAL A 385 15.54 28.63 20.50
CA VAL A 385 15.23 28.75 19.06
C VAL A 385 16.30 28.10 18.19
N ARG A 386 17.55 28.10 18.62
CA ARG A 386 18.70 27.55 17.89
C ARG A 386 19.18 26.20 18.41
N ALA A 387 18.50 25.66 19.41
CA ALA A 387 18.87 24.42 20.08
C ALA A 387 18.52 23.19 19.24
N LEU A 388 19.11 22.05 19.61
CA LEU A 388 18.76 20.76 19.01
C LEU A 388 17.28 20.45 19.27
N HIS A 389 16.64 19.88 18.24
CA HIS A 389 15.25 19.45 18.37
C HIS A 389 15.12 18.28 19.35
N ASP A 390 14.11 18.36 20.19
CA ASP A 390 13.71 17.26 21.05
C ASP A 390 12.97 16.17 20.27
N PRO A 391 12.89 14.92 20.78
CA PRO A 391 12.04 13.90 20.22
C PRO A 391 10.57 14.34 20.20
N VAL A 392 9.88 13.97 19.13
CA VAL A 392 8.44 14.19 18.91
C VAL A 392 7.82 12.97 18.24
N TRP A 393 6.51 12.87 18.23
CA TRP A 393 5.84 11.81 17.50
C TRP A 393 5.98 12.01 15.99
N THR A 394 6.60 11.04 15.30
CA THR A 394 6.82 11.09 13.85
C THR A 394 6.31 9.82 13.18
N ALA A 395 5.67 9.96 12.02
CA ALA A 395 5.21 8.86 11.18
C ALA A 395 5.31 9.26 9.71
N ASP A 396 6.03 8.49 8.90
CA ASP A 396 6.11 8.66 7.44
C ASP A 396 6.38 10.11 6.98
N GLY A 397 7.27 10.82 7.70
CA GLY A 397 7.59 12.22 7.44
C GLY A 397 6.66 13.24 8.10
N TYR A 398 5.57 12.81 8.70
CA TYR A 398 4.66 13.68 9.45
C TYR A 398 5.10 13.81 10.89
N VAL A 399 5.08 15.04 11.43
CA VAL A 399 5.42 15.37 12.82
C VAL A 399 4.14 15.77 13.56
N SER A 400 3.93 15.22 14.77
CA SER A 400 2.75 15.50 15.59
C SER A 400 3.13 15.75 17.04
N ASP A 401 2.43 16.67 17.70
CA ASP A 401 2.59 16.94 19.13
C ASP A 401 1.98 15.85 20.01
N ARG A 402 1.08 15.02 19.43
CA ARG A 402 0.41 13.93 20.14
C ARG A 402 0.46 12.63 19.31
N TRP A 403 0.43 11.53 20.02
CA TRP A 403 0.33 10.22 19.39
C TRP A 403 -0.99 10.05 18.63
N ARG A 404 -0.92 9.39 17.46
CA ARG A 404 -2.08 8.97 16.67
C ARG A 404 -1.96 7.48 16.32
N PRO A 405 -3.08 6.75 16.23
CA PRO A 405 -3.05 5.31 15.95
C PRO A 405 -2.58 4.98 14.52
N VAL A 406 -2.84 5.87 13.58
CA VAL A 406 -2.53 5.71 12.15
C VAL A 406 -1.77 6.90 11.61
N SER A 407 -0.92 6.65 10.62
CA SER A 407 -0.25 7.70 9.86
C SER A 407 -1.26 8.45 8.99
N PRO A 408 -1.30 9.79 9.03
CA PRO A 408 -2.17 10.57 8.15
C PRO A 408 -1.70 10.53 6.68
N VAL A 409 -0.45 10.16 6.42
CA VAL A 409 0.13 10.11 5.07
C VAL A 409 -0.14 8.78 4.39
N THR A 410 0.12 7.67 5.09
CA THR A 410 0.05 6.32 4.51
C THR A 410 -1.13 5.48 5.01
N GLY A 411 -1.86 5.94 6.04
CA GLY A 411 -2.90 5.16 6.70
C GLY A 411 -2.38 3.94 7.49
N ARG A 412 -1.07 3.80 7.63
CA ARG A 412 -0.46 2.67 8.35
C ARG A 412 -0.77 2.74 9.84
N LEU A 413 -1.25 1.61 10.38
CA LEU A 413 -1.47 1.44 11.81
C LEU A 413 -0.13 1.32 12.55
N ASP A 414 -0.04 1.90 13.78
CA ASP A 414 1.15 1.88 14.65
C ASP A 414 2.42 2.47 14.01
N ALA A 415 2.24 3.47 13.14
CA ALA A 415 3.34 4.10 12.42
C ALA A 415 4.10 5.14 13.26
N PHE A 416 3.46 5.74 14.27
CA PHE A 416 4.06 6.80 15.08
C PHE A 416 5.15 6.27 16.03
N LYS A 417 6.33 6.91 15.93
CA LYS A 417 7.48 6.64 16.80
C LYS A 417 7.89 7.93 17.49
N TRP A 418 8.30 7.83 18.75
CA TRP A 418 8.88 8.93 19.51
C TRP A 418 10.38 9.02 19.20
N GLN A 419 10.77 10.00 18.40
CA GLN A 419 12.15 10.17 17.95
C GLN A 419 12.41 11.61 17.52
N THR A 420 13.69 12.03 17.50
CA THR A 420 14.08 13.33 16.96
C THR A 420 13.84 13.35 15.46
N PRO A 421 13.10 14.36 14.94
CA PRO A 421 12.86 14.46 13.49
C PRO A 421 14.19 14.68 12.78
N VAL A 422 14.39 13.97 11.67
CA VAL A 422 15.53 14.22 10.80
C VAL A 422 15.35 15.62 10.17
N ALA A 423 16.37 16.46 10.20
CA ALA A 423 16.32 17.85 9.73
C ALA A 423 15.85 18.02 8.26
N ALA A 424 15.91 16.94 7.49
CA ALA A 424 15.46 16.89 6.10
C ALA A 424 13.96 16.52 5.93
N LEU A 425 13.27 16.15 7.00
CA LEU A 425 11.83 15.87 6.89
C LEU A 425 11.07 17.19 6.81
N PRO A 426 10.19 17.38 5.81
CA PRO A 426 9.32 18.54 5.78
C PRO A 426 8.48 18.51 7.06
N SER A 427 8.63 19.56 7.87
CA SER A 427 7.74 19.74 9.03
C SER A 427 6.45 20.38 8.54
N ASP A 428 5.31 20.04 9.16
CA ASP A 428 4.04 20.73 8.95
C ASP A 428 4.15 22.25 9.17
N LYS A 429 5.16 22.68 9.95
CA LYS A 429 5.50 24.09 10.15
C LYS A 429 6.06 24.78 8.90
N GLY A 430 6.53 24.01 7.91
CA GLY A 430 7.01 24.53 6.62
C GLY A 430 5.95 24.61 5.54
N HIS A 431 4.84 23.86 5.67
CA HIS A 431 3.74 23.87 4.70
C HIS A 431 2.50 24.63 5.21
N ALA A 432 2.48 25.00 6.49
CA ALA A 432 1.32 25.64 7.10
C ALA A 432 1.20 27.13 6.79
N ILE A 433 2.16 27.73 6.08
CA ILE A 433 2.07 29.15 5.73
C ILE A 433 2.59 29.37 4.29
N GLU A 434 1.94 28.80 3.30
CA GLU A 434 1.60 29.63 2.16
C GLU A 434 0.34 30.39 2.58
N PRO A 435 0.45 31.69 2.87
CA PRO A 435 -0.75 32.48 3.13
C PRO A 435 -1.67 32.29 1.93
N SER A 436 -2.89 31.86 2.19
CA SER A 436 -3.92 31.82 1.17
C SER A 436 -3.88 33.16 0.43
N PRO A 437 -4.01 33.20 -0.91
CA PRO A 437 -4.09 34.47 -1.64
C PRO A 437 -5.13 35.45 -1.06
N PHE A 438 -6.07 34.92 -0.31
CA PHE A 438 -7.07 35.67 0.44
C PHE A 438 -6.50 36.28 1.75
N GLU A 439 -5.64 35.59 2.48
CA GLU A 439 -4.94 36.13 3.66
C GLU A 439 -3.88 37.16 3.26
N GLU A 440 -3.18 36.95 2.18
CA GLU A 440 -2.23 37.91 1.61
C GLU A 440 -2.94 39.19 1.15
N ALA A 441 -4.14 39.06 0.56
CA ALA A 441 -4.99 40.21 0.20
C ALA A 441 -5.53 40.95 1.42
N MET A 442 -5.75 40.27 2.55
CA MET A 442 -6.21 40.88 3.82
C MET A 442 -5.07 41.54 4.61
N LEU A 443 -3.84 41.04 4.49
CA LEU A 443 -2.65 41.61 5.13
C LEU A 443 -1.97 42.68 4.28
N ALA A 444 -2.32 42.81 3.00
CA ALA A 444 -1.82 43.88 2.15
C ALA A 444 -2.27 45.24 2.76
N PRO A 445 -1.34 46.19 3.03
CA PRO A 445 -1.71 47.49 3.54
C PRO A 445 -2.69 48.12 2.57
N ARG A 446 -3.84 48.53 3.11
CA ARG A 446 -4.90 49.19 2.36
C ARG A 446 -4.25 50.32 1.53
N ARG A 447 -4.20 50.15 0.22
CA ARG A 447 -3.71 51.17 -0.71
C ARG A 447 -4.56 52.39 -0.51
N VAL A 448 -4.08 53.35 0.27
CA VAL A 448 -4.71 54.68 0.39
C VAL A 448 -4.53 55.30 -0.98
N GLU A 449 -5.62 55.36 -1.75
CA GLU A 449 -5.65 56.16 -2.98
C GLU A 449 -5.28 57.59 -2.58
N PRO A 450 -4.25 58.19 -3.19
CA PRO A 450 -3.98 59.60 -2.95
C PRO A 450 -5.22 60.42 -3.37
N PRO A 451 -5.58 61.48 -2.61
CA PRO A 451 -6.74 62.29 -2.92
C PRO A 451 -6.59 62.85 -4.34
N LYS A 452 -7.65 62.70 -5.15
CA LYS A 452 -7.77 63.29 -6.47
C LYS A 452 -7.49 64.78 -6.34
N GLN A 453 -6.36 65.25 -6.86
CA GLN A 453 -6.12 66.66 -7.09
C GLN A 453 -7.08 67.14 -8.17
N PRO A 454 -7.69 68.35 -8.01
CA PRO A 454 -8.55 68.89 -9.04
C PRO A 454 -7.73 69.23 -10.30
N ALA A 455 -8.31 68.94 -11.45
CA ALA A 455 -7.77 69.21 -12.76
C ALA A 455 -7.36 70.67 -12.90
N SER A 456 -6.07 70.94 -13.06
CA SER A 456 -5.56 72.24 -13.54
C SER A 456 -5.46 72.17 -15.08
N GLU A 457 -5.95 73.21 -15.69
CA GLU A 457 -6.05 73.52 -17.14
C GLU A 457 -4.69 73.43 -17.85
N PRO A 458 -4.68 73.17 -19.16
CA PRO A 458 -3.44 73.00 -19.93
C PRO A 458 -2.75 74.35 -20.17
N VAL A 459 -1.48 74.43 -19.73
CA VAL A 459 -0.59 75.56 -20.15
C VAL A 459 0.32 75.02 -21.25
N ASP A 460 0.25 75.65 -22.40
CA ASP A 460 1.15 75.55 -23.55
C ASP A 460 2.60 75.66 -23.11
N ALA A 461 3.43 74.66 -23.40
CA ALA A 461 4.89 74.77 -23.32
C ALA A 461 5.53 74.17 -24.56
N LYS A 462 6.26 75.03 -25.23
CA LYS A 462 7.14 74.86 -26.39
C LYS A 462 8.07 73.65 -26.31
N PRO A 463 8.46 73.07 -27.45
CA PRO A 463 9.37 71.92 -27.50
C PRO A 463 10.79 72.31 -27.13
N ALA A 464 11.44 71.55 -26.23
CA ALA A 464 12.85 71.61 -25.92
C ALA A 464 13.62 70.56 -26.75
N GLU A 465 14.77 70.96 -27.24
CA GLU A 465 15.70 70.22 -28.10
C GLU A 465 16.20 68.91 -27.52
N PRO A 466 16.64 67.98 -28.39
CA PRO A 466 17.10 66.64 -27.97
C PRO A 466 18.53 66.71 -27.41
N VAL A 467 18.68 66.17 -26.19
CA VAL A 467 20.02 65.92 -25.57
C VAL A 467 20.57 64.63 -26.11
N GLU A 468 21.71 64.71 -26.76
CA GLU A 468 22.54 63.65 -27.34
C GLU A 468 23.14 62.81 -26.19
N ILE A 469 22.71 61.57 -26.02
CA ILE A 469 23.32 60.61 -25.07
C ILE A 469 24.40 59.80 -25.84
N LYS A 470 25.65 60.00 -25.47
CA LYS A 470 26.81 59.20 -25.96
C LYS A 470 26.65 57.75 -25.51
N PRO A 471 26.97 56.77 -26.39
CA PRO A 471 26.95 55.35 -26.02
C PRO A 471 28.13 55.00 -25.11
N VAL A 472 27.85 54.31 -24.00
CA VAL A 472 28.85 53.70 -23.17
C VAL A 472 29.20 52.33 -23.76
N GLU A 473 30.46 52.18 -24.13
CA GLU A 473 31.08 50.99 -24.70
C GLU A 473 31.15 49.89 -23.59
N VAL A 474 30.30 48.86 -23.68
CA VAL A 474 30.36 47.69 -22.82
C VAL A 474 31.28 46.65 -23.49
N LYS A 475 32.42 46.34 -22.87
CA LYS A 475 33.32 45.26 -23.28
C LYS A 475 32.61 43.91 -23.13
N PRO A 476 32.76 42.99 -24.10
CA PRO A 476 32.19 41.65 -24.00
C PRO A 476 32.95 40.82 -22.97
N VAL A 477 32.21 40.26 -22.03
CA VAL A 477 32.70 39.22 -21.11
C VAL A 477 32.56 37.88 -21.84
N GLU A 478 33.71 37.25 -22.05
CA GLU A 478 33.87 35.93 -22.66
C GLU A 478 33.21 34.87 -21.74
N VAL A 479 32.05 34.35 -22.16
CA VAL A 479 31.39 33.25 -21.50
C VAL A 479 31.91 31.95 -22.10
N LYS A 480 32.69 31.18 -21.32
CA LYS A 480 33.02 29.79 -21.61
C LYS A 480 31.75 28.96 -21.74
N PRO A 481 31.64 28.08 -22.75
CA PRO A 481 30.50 27.16 -22.84
C PRO A 481 30.55 26.15 -21.71
N LEU A 482 29.48 26.09 -20.91
CA LEU A 482 29.19 24.95 -20.02
C LEU A 482 28.71 23.79 -20.91
N GLU A 483 29.40 22.65 -20.81
CA GLU A 483 28.93 21.36 -21.30
C GLU A 483 27.50 21.08 -20.78
N PRO A 484 26.59 20.54 -21.60
CA PRO A 484 25.27 20.17 -21.17
C PRO A 484 25.36 18.96 -20.26
N ALA A 485 25.06 19.16 -18.97
CA ALA A 485 24.77 18.07 -18.04
C ALA A 485 23.53 17.34 -18.54
N ALA A 486 23.65 16.04 -18.73
CA ALA A 486 22.58 15.14 -19.09
C ALA A 486 21.41 15.26 -18.05
N PRO A 487 20.16 15.24 -18.50
CA PRO A 487 19.04 15.26 -17.58
C PRO A 487 19.01 13.95 -16.80
N THR A 488 19.18 14.03 -15.50
CA THR A 488 18.85 12.95 -14.58
C THR A 488 17.34 12.77 -14.65
N VAL A 489 16.94 11.75 -15.38
CA VAL A 489 15.57 11.23 -15.35
C VAL A 489 15.33 10.72 -13.92
N GLN A 490 14.53 11.43 -13.16
CA GLN A 490 13.93 10.86 -11.96
C GLN A 490 12.93 9.81 -12.43
N ASP A 491 13.35 8.57 -12.34
CA ASP A 491 12.50 7.39 -12.49
C ASP A 491 11.42 7.41 -11.39
N ASN A 492 10.27 7.96 -11.72
CA ASN A 492 9.02 7.60 -11.06
C ASN A 492 8.58 6.25 -11.64
N ALA A 493 9.24 5.18 -11.22
CA ALA A 493 8.76 3.84 -11.46
C ALA A 493 7.42 3.65 -10.72
N PRO A 494 6.33 3.25 -11.42
CA PRO A 494 5.16 2.72 -10.74
C PRO A 494 5.60 1.46 -10.01
N LEU A 495 5.22 1.33 -8.73
CA LEU A 495 5.41 0.15 -7.89
C LEU A 495 4.74 -1.07 -8.56
N ALA A 496 5.40 -1.68 -9.52
CA ALA A 496 5.27 -3.08 -9.81
C ALA A 496 6.06 -3.77 -8.70
N ALA A 497 5.34 -4.26 -7.67
CA ALA A 497 5.90 -5.04 -6.60
C ALA A 497 6.68 -6.20 -7.22
N ALA A 498 8.00 -6.12 -7.15
CA ALA A 498 8.86 -7.26 -7.28
C ALA A 498 8.41 -8.26 -6.21
N ILE A 499 7.84 -9.36 -6.65
CA ILE A 499 7.73 -10.57 -5.84
C ILE A 499 9.16 -11.11 -5.82
N GLU A 500 9.94 -10.63 -4.86
CA GLU A 500 11.16 -11.31 -4.43
C GLU A 500 10.70 -12.59 -3.76
N ALA A 501 10.92 -13.69 -4.45
CA ALA A 501 10.71 -15.02 -3.91
C ALA A 501 11.73 -15.19 -2.78
N GLU A 502 11.25 -15.22 -1.56
CA GLU A 502 11.99 -15.65 -0.39
C GLU A 502 12.50 -17.08 -0.64
N PRO A 503 13.79 -17.38 -0.47
CA PRO A 503 14.30 -18.73 -0.65
C PRO A 503 13.63 -19.65 0.37
N ALA A 504 13.07 -20.75 -0.13
CA ALA A 504 12.45 -21.79 0.69
C ALA A 504 13.40 -22.22 1.81
N PRO A 505 12.89 -22.43 3.05
CA PRO A 505 13.70 -22.96 4.13
C PRO A 505 14.22 -24.35 3.78
N ALA A 506 15.52 -24.57 4.04
CA ALA A 506 16.19 -25.85 3.86
C ALA A 506 15.44 -26.96 4.62
N PRO A 507 15.36 -28.17 4.08
CA PRO A 507 14.74 -29.29 4.76
C PRO A 507 15.49 -29.61 6.06
N PRO A 508 14.80 -30.03 7.14
CA PRO A 508 15.44 -30.36 8.41
C PRO A 508 16.40 -31.57 8.25
N GLU A 509 17.57 -31.44 8.82
CA GLU A 509 18.56 -32.52 8.95
C GLU A 509 17.93 -33.72 9.65
N PRO A 510 18.23 -34.97 9.22
CA PRO A 510 17.70 -36.15 9.86
C PRO A 510 18.28 -36.29 11.28
N ALA A 511 17.39 -36.43 12.25
CA ALA A 511 17.73 -36.65 13.66
C ALA A 511 18.66 -37.88 13.82
N ALA A 512 19.71 -37.69 14.61
CA ALA A 512 20.61 -38.76 15.03
C ALA A 512 19.83 -39.83 15.82
N PRO A 513 20.20 -41.14 15.70
CA PRO A 513 19.50 -42.19 16.40
C PRO A 513 19.75 -42.13 17.92
N GLU A 514 18.68 -42.23 18.70
CA GLU A 514 18.70 -42.35 20.15
C GLU A 514 19.46 -43.62 20.57
N PRO A 515 20.27 -43.56 21.63
CA PRO A 515 20.88 -44.76 22.21
C PRO A 515 19.82 -45.57 22.97
N ALA A 516 19.86 -46.91 22.79
CA ALA A 516 18.98 -47.86 23.45
C ALA A 516 19.17 -47.83 24.99
N PRO A 517 18.08 -48.01 25.76
CA PRO A 517 18.15 -48.10 27.23
C PRO A 517 18.76 -49.41 27.72
N PRO A 518 19.32 -49.42 28.96
CA PRO A 518 20.04 -50.55 29.54
C PRO A 518 19.18 -51.76 29.86
#